data_95840b00dff4d5f57a2b75bece0a5e80
#
_entry.id   95840b00dff4d5f57a2b75bece0a5e80
#
_cell.length_a   1.000
_cell.length_b   1.000
_cell.length_c   1.000
_cell.angle_alpha   90.00
_cell.angle_beta   90.00
_cell.angle_gamma   90.00
#
_symmetry.space_group_name_H-M   'P 1'
#
loop_
_entity.id
_entity.type
_entity.pdbx_description
1 polymer ?
#
loop_
_entity_poly.entity_id
_entity_poly.type
_entity_poly.pdbx_seq_one_letter_code
_entity_poly.pdbx_strand_id
1 'polypeptide(L)'
;MICYLVENSIFKEKTEHFPPENYIIKKTRTLDSIVNEKNLPYPDMIKIDAQGNELNILKGATQILKCCSYLILELPTIEYNEGAPQKDAVVEYLKNIGYYIL
;
A
#
# COMPACT_ATOMS: atom_id res chain seq x y z
N MET A 1 -5.13 -16.78 -3.69
CA MET A 1 -5.95 -15.82 -2.91
C MET A 1 -5.61 -14.40 -3.33
N ILE A 2 -6.60 -13.58 -3.49
CA ILE A 2 -6.41 -12.16 -3.76
C ILE A 2 -6.53 -11.42 -2.44
N CYS A 3 -5.51 -10.67 -2.10
CA CYS A 3 -5.53 -9.82 -0.92
C CYS A 3 -5.92 -8.41 -1.37
N TYR A 4 -7.00 -7.90 -0.82
CA TYR A 4 -7.57 -6.62 -1.22
C TYR A 4 -7.57 -5.66 -0.05
N LEU A 5 -6.88 -4.55 -0.20
CA LEU A 5 -6.85 -3.48 0.79
C LEU A 5 -7.43 -2.23 0.18
N VAL A 6 -8.59 -1.83 0.64
CA VAL A 6 -9.20 -0.55 0.30
C VAL A 6 -9.35 0.23 1.57
N GLU A 7 -8.66 1.32 1.64
CA GLU A 7 -8.69 2.17 2.81
C GLU A 7 -8.84 3.62 2.41
N ASN A 8 -9.41 4.38 3.31
CA ASN A 8 -9.35 5.82 3.20
C ASN A 8 -7.90 6.26 3.31
N SER A 9 -7.53 7.32 2.62
CA SER A 9 -6.17 7.83 2.69
C SER A 9 -5.77 8.17 4.12
N ILE A 10 -4.56 7.76 4.51
CA ILE A 10 -3.95 8.20 5.78
C ILE A 10 -3.21 9.52 5.62
N PHE A 11 -3.04 10.00 4.39
CA PHE A 11 -2.40 11.27 4.10
C PHE A 11 -3.45 12.35 3.87
N LYS A 12 -3.13 13.56 4.29
CA LYS A 12 -3.98 14.72 4.02
C LYS A 12 -3.94 15.04 2.52
N GLU A 13 -5.10 15.15 1.90
CA GLU A 13 -5.18 15.58 0.52
C GLU A 13 -4.75 17.04 0.39
N LYS A 14 -4.14 17.37 -0.75
CA LYS A 14 -3.74 18.76 -1.06
C LYS A 14 -4.90 19.63 -1.51
N THR A 15 -6.08 19.06 -1.65
CA THR A 15 -7.31 19.77 -1.96
C THR A 15 -8.11 19.99 -0.69
N GLU A 16 -9.12 20.88 -0.72
CA GLU A 16 -9.95 21.19 0.45
C GLU A 16 -11.13 20.23 0.63
N HIS A 17 -11.05 19.02 0.07
CA HIS A 17 -12.13 18.03 0.16
C HIS A 17 -12.26 17.39 1.54
N PHE A 18 -11.22 17.43 2.36
CA PHE A 18 -11.21 16.84 3.69
C PHE A 18 -10.87 17.90 4.74
N PRO A 19 -11.88 18.56 5.33
CA PRO A 19 -11.61 19.49 6.42
C PRO A 19 -11.07 18.76 7.66
N PRO A 20 -10.31 19.46 8.54
CA PRO A 20 -9.65 18.82 9.68
C PRO A 20 -10.56 18.02 10.61
N GLU A 21 -11.80 18.41 10.75
CA GLU A 21 -12.77 17.72 11.61
C GLU A 21 -13.19 16.34 11.06
N ASN A 22 -12.87 16.03 9.81
CA ASN A 22 -13.16 14.75 9.21
C ASN A 22 -12.03 13.73 9.35
N TYR A 23 -10.92 14.11 9.98
CA TYR A 23 -9.81 13.18 10.21
C TYR A 23 -10.07 12.31 11.42
N ILE A 24 -9.80 11.02 11.26
CA ILE A 24 -9.92 10.03 12.31
C ILE A 24 -8.54 9.43 12.55
N ILE A 25 -8.13 9.37 13.82
CA ILE A 25 -6.89 8.70 14.19
C ILE A 25 -7.15 7.21 14.25
N LYS A 26 -6.47 6.43 13.40
CA LYS A 26 -6.59 4.98 13.36
C LYS A 26 -5.23 4.33 13.59
N LYS A 27 -5.25 3.21 14.29
CA LYS A 27 -4.07 2.38 14.46
C LYS A 27 -3.89 1.50 13.23
N THR A 28 -2.71 1.51 12.65
CA THR A 28 -2.39 0.67 11.48
C THR A 28 -1.60 -0.56 11.91
N ARG A 29 -1.64 -1.59 11.06
CA ARG A 29 -0.87 -2.82 11.24
C ARG A 29 -0.25 -3.21 9.90
N THR A 30 0.89 -3.88 9.96
CA THR A 30 1.50 -4.41 8.74
C THR A 30 0.72 -5.60 8.20
N LEU A 31 0.77 -5.79 6.90
CA LEU A 31 0.11 -6.93 6.28
C LEU A 31 0.71 -8.26 6.75
N ASP A 32 2.04 -8.33 6.90
CA ASP A 32 2.70 -9.52 7.45
C ASP A 32 2.16 -9.85 8.84
N SER A 33 2.00 -8.85 9.70
CA SER A 33 1.46 -9.03 11.04
C SER A 33 0.04 -9.60 11.04
N ILE A 34 -0.82 -9.08 10.18
CA ILE A 34 -2.21 -9.55 10.09
C ILE A 34 -2.29 -10.99 9.59
N VAL A 35 -1.54 -11.29 8.54
CA VAL A 35 -1.53 -12.64 7.96
C VAL A 35 -1.00 -13.65 8.96
N ASN A 36 0.05 -13.30 9.68
CA ASN A 36 0.64 -14.19 10.68
C ASN A 36 -0.32 -14.41 11.87
N GLU A 37 -0.91 -13.35 12.40
CA GLU A 37 -1.83 -13.45 13.54
C GLU A 37 -3.07 -14.27 13.21
N LYS A 38 -3.65 -14.06 12.03
CA LYS A 38 -4.87 -14.74 11.61
C LYS A 38 -4.60 -16.07 10.93
N ASN A 39 -3.33 -16.43 10.80
CA ASN A 39 -2.90 -17.68 10.15
C ASN A 39 -3.51 -17.83 8.75
N LEU A 40 -3.47 -16.76 7.97
CA LEU A 40 -3.99 -16.75 6.62
C LEU A 40 -2.98 -17.35 5.64
N PRO A 41 -3.43 -17.98 4.56
CA PRO A 41 -2.52 -18.41 3.50
C PRO A 41 -1.91 -17.20 2.79
N TYR A 42 -0.68 -17.36 2.29
CA TYR A 42 -0.05 -16.29 1.52
C TYR A 42 -0.75 -16.12 0.17
N PRO A 43 -1.00 -14.89 -0.24
CA PRO A 43 -1.68 -14.63 -1.51
C PRO A 43 -0.76 -14.84 -2.70
N ASP A 44 -1.34 -15.25 -3.82
CA ASP A 44 -0.63 -15.28 -5.11
C ASP A 44 -0.66 -13.93 -5.81
N MET A 45 -1.68 -13.13 -5.54
CA MET A 45 -1.85 -11.81 -6.13
C MET A 45 -2.35 -10.83 -5.07
N ILE A 46 -1.82 -9.62 -5.11
CA ILE A 46 -2.24 -8.52 -4.24
C ILE A 46 -2.59 -7.32 -5.11
N LYS A 47 -3.74 -6.73 -4.86
CA LYS A 47 -4.09 -5.42 -5.42
C LYS A 47 -4.03 -4.38 -4.31
N ILE A 48 -3.34 -3.29 -4.57
CA ILE A 48 -3.21 -2.18 -3.62
C ILE A 48 -3.67 -0.89 -4.29
N ASP A 49 -4.63 -0.25 -3.65
CA ASP A 49 -5.14 1.05 -4.03
C ASP A 49 -5.34 1.86 -2.75
N ALA A 50 -4.26 2.45 -2.26
CA ALA A 50 -4.22 3.06 -0.93
C ALA A 50 -3.95 4.57 -0.97
N GLN A 51 -4.12 5.18 -2.14
CA GLN A 51 -4.08 6.63 -2.31
C GLN A 51 -2.82 7.28 -1.72
N GLY A 52 -1.65 6.74 -2.06
CA GLY A 52 -0.36 7.27 -1.64
C GLY A 52 0.33 6.50 -0.53
N ASN A 53 -0.32 5.51 0.06
CA ASN A 53 0.28 4.71 1.14
C ASN A 53 0.88 3.40 0.65
N GLU A 54 0.99 3.20 -0.65
CA GLU A 54 1.43 1.94 -1.25
C GLU A 54 2.80 1.51 -0.77
N LEU A 55 3.76 2.44 -0.71
CA LEU A 55 5.12 2.13 -0.29
C LEU A 55 5.17 1.60 1.15
N ASN A 56 4.43 2.23 2.06
CA ASN A 56 4.37 1.78 3.45
C ASN A 56 3.74 0.40 3.58
N ILE A 57 2.70 0.12 2.79
CA ILE A 57 2.06 -1.19 2.76
C ILE A 57 3.05 -2.24 2.28
N LEU A 58 3.78 -1.97 1.21
CA LEU A 58 4.78 -2.89 0.66
C LEU A 58 5.89 -3.17 1.67
N LYS A 59 6.36 -2.14 2.37
CA LYS A 59 7.39 -2.32 3.42
C LYS A 59 6.90 -3.17 4.59
N GLY A 60 5.61 -3.18 4.85
CA GLY A 60 4.98 -4.01 5.88
C GLY A 60 4.58 -5.40 5.40
N ALA A 61 4.91 -5.77 4.17
CA ALA A 61 4.52 -7.05 3.56
C ALA A 61 5.75 -7.86 3.11
N THR A 62 6.87 -7.72 3.79
CA THR A 62 8.16 -8.29 3.38
C THR A 62 8.09 -9.80 3.17
N GLN A 63 7.46 -10.53 4.08
CA GLN A 63 7.36 -11.99 3.99
C GLN A 63 6.39 -12.41 2.90
N ILE A 64 5.26 -11.74 2.83
CA ILE A 64 4.22 -12.03 1.83
C ILE A 64 4.77 -11.80 0.43
N LEU A 65 5.52 -10.74 0.20
CA LEU A 65 6.05 -10.39 -1.11
C LEU A 65 7.09 -11.38 -1.62
N LYS A 66 7.71 -12.18 -0.74
CA LYS A 66 8.61 -13.24 -1.17
C LYS A 66 7.88 -14.36 -1.88
N CYS A 67 6.59 -14.53 -1.62
CA CYS A 67 5.77 -15.62 -2.16
C CYS A 67 4.70 -15.14 -3.13
N CYS A 68 4.44 -13.84 -3.21
CA CYS A 68 3.42 -13.28 -4.08
C CYS A 68 3.96 -13.11 -5.50
N SER A 69 3.25 -13.68 -6.47
CA SER A 69 3.69 -13.65 -7.87
C SER A 69 3.28 -12.38 -8.61
N TYR A 70 2.16 -11.79 -8.25
CA TYR A 70 1.60 -10.66 -8.99
C TYR A 70 1.16 -9.54 -8.07
N LEU A 71 1.47 -8.32 -8.48
CA LEU A 71 1.01 -7.10 -7.80
C LEU A 71 0.29 -6.22 -8.81
N ILE A 72 -0.85 -5.70 -8.39
CA ILE A 72 -1.58 -4.68 -9.14
C ILE A 72 -1.63 -3.43 -8.25
N LEU A 73 -1.05 -2.36 -8.75
CA LEU A 73 -0.95 -1.11 -8.01
C LEU A 73 -1.55 0.03 -8.83
N GLU A 74 -2.39 0.83 -8.21
CA GLU A 74 -2.82 2.10 -8.76
C GLU A 74 -1.96 3.19 -8.15
N LEU A 75 -1.01 3.71 -8.92
CA LEU A 75 -0.06 4.71 -8.45
C LEU A 75 -0.38 6.04 -9.11
N PRO A 76 -0.56 7.11 -8.33
CA PRO A 76 -0.76 8.43 -8.90
C PRO A 76 0.51 8.90 -9.59
N THR A 77 0.35 9.60 -10.71
CA THR A 77 1.48 10.24 -11.41
C THR A 77 1.85 11.57 -10.76
N ILE A 78 0.95 12.12 -9.97
CA ILE A 78 1.17 13.35 -9.21
C ILE A 78 0.87 13.08 -7.75
N GLU A 79 1.42 13.93 -6.87
CA GLU A 79 1.18 13.80 -5.44
C GLU A 79 -0.19 14.39 -5.08
N TYR A 80 -1.16 13.52 -4.83
CA TYR A 80 -2.50 13.93 -4.40
C TYR A 80 -2.60 14.19 -2.90
N ASN A 81 -1.83 13.44 -2.11
CA ASN A 81 -1.90 13.48 -0.66
C ASN A 81 -0.59 14.01 -0.11
N GLU A 82 -0.69 14.96 0.81
CA GLU A 82 0.47 15.58 1.44
C GLU A 82 1.35 14.51 2.12
N GLY A 83 2.64 14.51 1.81
CA GLY A 83 3.60 13.58 2.39
C GLY A 83 3.60 12.17 1.79
N ALA A 84 2.75 11.91 0.79
CA ALA A 84 2.70 10.60 0.14
C ALA A 84 3.94 10.37 -0.74
N PRO A 85 4.49 9.14 -0.77
CA PRO A 85 5.61 8.81 -1.65
C PRO A 85 5.22 8.93 -3.13
N GLN A 86 6.19 9.31 -3.95
CA GLN A 86 6.02 9.39 -5.39
C GLN A 86 6.02 8.00 -6.04
N LYS A 87 5.40 7.91 -7.21
CA LYS A 87 5.34 6.67 -8.00
C LYS A 87 6.72 6.05 -8.22
N ASP A 88 7.72 6.87 -8.54
CA ASP A 88 9.07 6.39 -8.84
C ASP A 88 9.70 5.68 -7.64
N ALA A 89 9.44 6.16 -6.43
CA ALA A 89 9.95 5.52 -5.21
C ALA A 89 9.36 4.13 -5.03
N VAL A 90 8.07 3.95 -5.33
CA VAL A 90 7.39 2.66 -5.23
C VAL A 90 7.96 1.69 -6.27
N VAL A 91 8.11 2.14 -7.50
CA VAL A 91 8.65 1.31 -8.59
C VAL A 91 10.08 0.87 -8.28
N GLU A 92 10.91 1.78 -7.79
CA GLU A 92 12.29 1.46 -7.41
C GLU A 92 12.34 0.44 -6.28
N TYR A 93 11.52 0.61 -5.27
CA TYR A 93 11.42 -0.34 -4.17
C TYR A 93 11.08 -1.74 -4.67
N LEU A 94 10.09 -1.85 -5.55
CA LEU A 94 9.68 -3.13 -6.11
C LEU A 94 10.77 -3.78 -6.95
N LYS A 95 11.49 -3.00 -7.74
CA LYS A 95 12.62 -3.53 -8.53
C LYS A 95 13.71 -4.10 -7.62
N ASN A 96 13.99 -3.41 -6.51
CA ASN A 96 15.02 -3.84 -5.57
C ASN A 96 14.68 -5.16 -4.87
N ILE A 97 13.41 -5.50 -4.75
CA ILE A 97 12.99 -6.77 -4.14
C ILE A 97 12.61 -7.84 -5.17
N GLY A 98 12.88 -7.60 -6.46
CA GLY A 98 12.77 -8.61 -7.49
C GLY A 98 11.54 -8.55 -8.39
N TYR A 99 10.69 -7.55 -8.23
CA TYR A 99 9.56 -7.33 -9.13
C TYR A 99 9.95 -6.50 -10.33
N TYR A 100 9.26 -6.68 -11.43
CA TYR A 100 9.41 -5.84 -12.61
C TYR A 100 8.04 -5.55 -13.23
N ILE A 101 7.98 -4.47 -13.98
CA ILE A 101 6.74 -4.02 -14.61
C ILE A 101 6.52 -4.79 -15.91
N LEU A 102 5.31 -5.30 -16.05
CA LEU A 102 4.89 -5.90 -17.31
C LEU A 102 4.44 -4.84 -18.31
#